data_dac3f0583a13e62d62dfdcc2602687b3
#
_entry.id   dac3f0583a13e62d62dfdcc2602687b3
#
_cell.length_a   1.000
_cell.length_b   1.000
_cell.length_c   1.000
_cell.angle_alpha   90.00
_cell.angle_beta   90.00
_cell.angle_gamma   90.00
#
_symmetry.space_group_name_H-M   'P 1'
#
loop_
_entity.id
_entity.type
_entity.pdbx_description
1 polymer ?
#
loop_
_entity_poly.entity_id
_entity_poly.type
_entity_poly.pdbx_seq_one_letter_code
_entity_poly.pdbx_strand_id
1 'polypeptide(L)'
;MPFDYKKEYKEFYMPPKKPVIVTVPPMNYIAVRGKGDPNIEGGEYKKAIELLYGIAYTIKMSKKSDRQIEGYFDYVVPPLEGFWWQEGIEGVDYTKKEEFNWISLIRLPDFVTKNDFDWAVGEAEKKKKTDFSKVEFLTYDEGLCVQCMHIGSYDSEPETVELMHEFMTNSEYFLDITDKRFHHEIYLSDARKTAPEKLKTVIRHPIKRQAEQEFAQSELKM
;
A
#
# COMPACT_ATOMS: atom_id res chain seq x y z
N MET A 1 24.47 4.19 -7.71
CA MET A 1 23.66 3.24 -6.92
C MET A 1 22.24 3.25 -7.47
N PRO A 2 21.48 2.14 -7.46
CA PRO A 2 20.09 2.15 -7.87
C PRO A 2 19.27 3.13 -7.01
N PHE A 3 18.30 3.79 -7.60
CA PHE A 3 17.35 4.65 -6.91
C PHE A 3 16.53 3.83 -5.89
N ASP A 4 16.47 4.27 -4.64
CA ASP A 4 15.77 3.56 -3.56
C ASP A 4 14.65 4.46 -3.02
N TYR A 5 13.41 4.13 -3.37
CA TYR A 5 12.22 4.89 -2.98
C TYR A 5 12.13 5.17 -1.47
N LYS A 6 12.55 4.22 -0.64
CA LYS A 6 12.56 4.40 0.82
C LYS A 6 13.55 5.47 1.29
N LYS A 7 14.62 5.69 0.53
CA LYS A 7 15.65 6.68 0.87
C LYS A 7 15.36 8.05 0.29
N GLU A 8 14.79 8.08 -0.92
CA GLU A 8 14.51 9.32 -1.65
C GLU A 8 13.21 9.98 -1.18
N TYR A 9 12.18 9.17 -0.85
CA TYR A 9 10.87 9.65 -0.36
C TYR A 9 10.66 9.27 1.11
N LYS A 10 11.56 9.77 1.98
CA LYS A 10 11.52 9.46 3.42
C LYS A 10 10.23 9.88 4.09
N GLU A 11 9.62 10.96 3.61
CA GLU A 11 8.33 11.43 4.10
C GLU A 11 7.22 10.37 3.96
N PHE A 12 7.27 9.50 2.96
CA PHE A 12 6.26 8.46 2.73
C PHE A 12 6.64 7.10 3.32
N TYR A 13 7.95 6.79 3.40
CA TYR A 13 8.43 5.44 3.75
C TYR A 13 9.15 5.35 5.08
N MET A 14 9.57 6.47 5.66
CA MET A 14 10.36 6.51 6.90
C MET A 14 9.82 7.54 7.90
N PRO A 15 8.49 7.54 8.19
CA PRO A 15 7.95 8.44 9.18
C PRO A 15 8.54 8.12 10.57
N PRO A 16 8.44 9.06 11.53
CA PRO A 16 8.80 8.79 12.92
C PRO A 16 7.83 7.80 13.58
N LYS A 17 8.18 7.34 14.78
CA LYS A 17 7.30 6.53 15.66
C LYS A 17 6.19 7.35 16.32
N LYS A 18 6.13 8.66 16.06
CA LYS A 18 5.06 9.55 16.47
C LYS A 18 4.20 9.86 15.26
N PRO A 19 2.88 9.96 15.41
CA PRO A 19 2.01 10.30 14.29
C PRO A 19 2.39 11.65 13.66
N VAL A 20 2.36 11.69 12.34
CA VAL A 20 2.60 12.91 11.55
C VAL A 20 1.58 13.00 10.42
N ILE A 21 1.21 14.23 10.07
CA ILE A 21 0.36 14.50 8.91
C ILE A 21 1.23 14.50 7.65
N VAL A 22 0.71 13.92 6.57
CA VAL A 22 1.33 13.89 5.25
C VAL A 22 0.27 14.04 4.17
N THR A 23 0.62 14.70 3.06
CA THR A 23 -0.19 14.68 1.85
C THR A 23 0.51 13.82 0.81
N VAL A 24 -0.12 12.71 0.45
CA VAL A 24 0.41 11.74 -0.51
C VAL A 24 -0.15 12.07 -1.89
N PRO A 25 0.69 12.38 -2.89
CA PRO A 25 0.21 12.65 -4.23
C PRO A 25 -0.29 11.38 -4.92
N PRO A 26 -1.05 11.49 -6.02
CA PRO A 26 -1.39 10.34 -6.86
C PRO A 26 -0.15 9.55 -7.27
N MET A 27 -0.20 8.25 -7.09
CA MET A 27 0.88 7.32 -7.46
C MET A 27 0.34 6.16 -8.28
N ASN A 28 1.20 5.58 -9.12
CA ASN A 28 0.87 4.40 -9.90
C ASN A 28 1.38 3.15 -9.21
N TYR A 29 0.57 2.11 -9.24
CA TYR A 29 0.83 0.81 -8.64
C TYR A 29 0.51 -0.33 -9.59
N ILE A 30 1.15 -1.45 -9.39
CA ILE A 30 0.58 -2.74 -9.74
C ILE A 30 -0.17 -3.28 -8.53
N ALA A 31 -1.37 -3.81 -8.74
CA ALA A 31 -2.25 -4.20 -7.65
C ALA A 31 -2.96 -5.53 -7.94
N VAL A 32 -3.31 -6.27 -6.87
CA VAL A 32 -4.16 -7.45 -6.91
C VAL A 32 -5.15 -7.36 -5.76
N ARG A 33 -6.44 -7.54 -6.06
CA ARG A 33 -7.53 -7.53 -5.10
C ARG A 33 -7.88 -8.95 -4.64
N GLY A 34 -8.25 -9.08 -3.38
CA GLY A 34 -8.72 -10.36 -2.86
C GLY A 34 -9.41 -10.22 -1.51
N LYS A 35 -9.76 -11.38 -0.93
CA LYS A 35 -10.46 -11.49 0.35
C LYS A 35 -9.90 -12.67 1.14
N GLY A 36 -9.96 -12.59 2.48
CA GLY A 36 -9.63 -13.67 3.40
C GLY A 36 -8.33 -13.47 4.17
N ASP A 37 -8.00 -14.43 5.02
CA ASP A 37 -6.86 -14.39 5.92
C ASP A 37 -5.53 -14.42 5.13
N PRO A 38 -4.67 -13.41 5.25
CA PRO A 38 -3.37 -13.34 4.59
C PRO A 38 -2.37 -14.40 5.08
N ASN A 39 -2.62 -15.03 6.23
CA ASN A 39 -1.72 -16.00 6.84
C ASN A 39 -1.88 -17.42 6.29
N ILE A 40 -2.94 -17.70 5.53
CA ILE A 40 -3.19 -19.03 4.95
C ILE A 40 -2.04 -19.41 4.02
N GLU A 41 -1.41 -20.56 4.30
CA GLU A 41 -0.33 -21.09 3.47
C GLU A 41 -0.86 -21.47 2.08
N GLY A 42 -0.20 -20.94 1.03
CA GLY A 42 -0.66 -21.12 -0.36
C GLY A 42 -1.99 -20.43 -0.68
N GLY A 43 -2.49 -19.57 0.23
CA GLY A 43 -3.73 -18.80 0.08
C GLY A 43 -3.66 -17.75 -1.03
N GLU A 44 -4.80 -17.07 -1.25
CA GLU A 44 -4.92 -16.07 -2.32
C GLU A 44 -3.96 -14.89 -2.11
N TYR A 45 -3.76 -14.43 -0.87
CA TYR A 45 -2.87 -13.33 -0.56
C TYR A 45 -1.41 -13.63 -0.96
N LYS A 46 -0.90 -14.82 -0.64
CA LYS A 46 0.46 -15.23 -1.02
C LYS A 46 0.63 -15.35 -2.53
N LYS A 47 -0.38 -15.88 -3.23
CA LYS A 47 -0.40 -15.93 -4.70
C LYS A 47 -0.41 -14.53 -5.31
N ALA A 48 -1.18 -13.61 -4.74
CA ALA A 48 -1.20 -12.20 -5.18
C ALA A 48 0.20 -11.57 -5.09
N ILE A 49 0.91 -11.78 -3.98
CA ILE A 49 2.29 -11.29 -3.81
C ILE A 49 3.23 -11.86 -4.89
N GLU A 50 3.12 -13.15 -5.22
CA GLU A 50 3.93 -13.78 -6.28
C GLU A 50 3.66 -13.16 -7.65
N LEU A 51 2.40 -12.86 -7.96
CA LEU A 51 2.01 -12.18 -9.20
C LEU A 51 2.60 -10.77 -9.25
N LEU A 52 2.44 -9.97 -8.18
CA LEU A 52 2.97 -8.60 -8.09
C LEU A 52 4.48 -8.57 -8.33
N TYR A 53 5.24 -9.39 -7.60
CA TYR A 53 6.69 -9.47 -7.83
C TYR A 53 7.05 -9.98 -9.21
N GLY A 54 6.21 -10.83 -9.82
CA GLY A 54 6.35 -11.27 -11.20
C GLY A 54 6.42 -10.12 -12.19
N ILE A 55 5.47 -9.18 -12.08
CA ILE A 55 5.40 -7.98 -12.93
C ILE A 55 6.49 -6.98 -12.54
N ALA A 56 6.65 -6.67 -11.23
CA ALA A 56 7.63 -5.71 -10.76
C ALA A 56 9.05 -6.03 -11.24
N TYR A 57 9.45 -7.30 -11.15
CA TYR A 57 10.77 -7.73 -11.65
C TYR A 57 10.83 -7.81 -13.17
N THR A 58 9.75 -8.08 -13.89
CA THR A 58 9.73 -8.00 -15.35
C THR A 58 10.01 -6.57 -15.82
N ILE A 59 9.35 -5.58 -15.22
CA ILE A 59 9.59 -4.15 -15.48
C ILE A 59 11.03 -3.78 -15.11
N LYS A 60 11.49 -4.12 -13.90
CA LYS A 60 12.86 -3.82 -13.45
C LYS A 60 13.93 -4.39 -14.38
N MET A 61 13.69 -5.57 -14.94
CA MET A 61 14.64 -6.27 -15.79
C MET A 61 14.48 -5.93 -17.28
N SER A 62 13.57 -5.03 -17.66
CA SER A 62 13.37 -4.58 -19.05
C SER A 62 14.68 -4.08 -19.68
N LYS A 63 15.56 -3.45 -18.89
CA LYS A 63 16.91 -3.02 -19.32
C LYS A 63 17.80 -4.13 -19.90
N LYS A 64 17.46 -5.39 -19.67
CA LYS A 64 18.16 -6.58 -20.19
C LYS A 64 17.40 -7.27 -21.33
N SER A 65 16.28 -6.72 -21.76
CA SER A 65 15.44 -7.19 -22.85
C SER A 65 15.54 -6.22 -24.05
N ASP A 66 14.91 -6.56 -25.14
CA ASP A 66 14.80 -5.69 -26.32
C ASP A 66 13.83 -4.52 -26.10
N ARG A 67 13.04 -4.55 -25.00
CA ARG A 67 12.15 -3.47 -24.60
C ARG A 67 12.92 -2.42 -23.84
N GLN A 68 13.04 -1.24 -24.42
CA GLN A 68 13.52 -0.05 -23.72
C GLN A 68 12.32 0.77 -23.27
N ILE A 69 12.18 0.94 -21.95
CA ILE A 69 11.15 1.81 -21.38
C ILE A 69 11.72 3.23 -21.33
N GLU A 70 11.00 4.18 -21.91
CA GLU A 70 11.42 5.58 -21.93
C GLU A 70 11.56 6.14 -20.50
N GLY A 71 12.62 6.90 -20.25
CA GLY A 71 12.90 7.47 -18.93
C GLY A 71 13.39 6.45 -17.89
N TYR A 72 13.65 5.20 -18.28
CA TYR A 72 14.12 4.17 -17.34
C TYR A 72 15.40 4.58 -16.62
N PHE A 73 15.39 4.45 -15.31
CA PHE A 73 16.58 4.47 -14.44
C PHE A 73 16.62 3.22 -13.57
N ASP A 74 17.80 2.80 -13.13
CA ASP A 74 17.92 1.63 -12.25
C ASP A 74 17.40 1.95 -10.83
N TYR A 75 16.54 1.09 -10.30
CA TYR A 75 15.87 1.29 -9.02
C TYR A 75 15.78 0.01 -8.19
N VAL A 76 15.57 0.15 -6.89
CA VAL A 76 15.16 -0.95 -6.01
C VAL A 76 13.65 -1.07 -6.12
N VAL A 77 13.13 -2.29 -6.32
CA VAL A 77 11.68 -2.52 -6.31
C VAL A 77 11.12 -1.97 -4.99
N PRO A 78 10.12 -1.08 -5.04
CA PRO A 78 9.50 -0.53 -3.85
C PRO A 78 8.94 -1.61 -2.92
N PRO A 79 8.68 -1.28 -1.65
CA PRO A 79 8.08 -2.21 -0.71
C PRO A 79 6.75 -2.78 -1.22
N LEU A 80 6.38 -3.96 -0.71
CA LEU A 80 5.01 -4.42 -0.75
C LEU A 80 4.17 -3.51 0.15
N GLU A 81 2.98 -3.18 -0.31
CA GLU A 81 2.00 -2.37 0.41
C GLU A 81 0.66 -3.10 0.41
N GLY A 82 -0.23 -2.78 1.34
CA GLY A 82 -1.56 -3.37 1.45
C GLY A 82 -2.60 -2.34 1.88
N PHE A 83 -3.70 -2.27 1.15
CA PHE A 83 -4.92 -1.63 1.62
C PHE A 83 -5.82 -2.68 2.24
N TRP A 84 -6.40 -2.38 3.41
CA TRP A 84 -7.18 -3.31 4.19
C TRP A 84 -8.50 -2.69 4.63
N TRP A 85 -9.56 -3.49 4.59
CA TRP A 85 -10.87 -3.10 5.13
C TRP A 85 -11.72 -4.34 5.40
N GLN A 86 -12.77 -4.14 6.18
CA GLN A 86 -13.82 -5.12 6.43
C GLN A 86 -15.18 -4.45 6.27
N GLU A 87 -16.15 -5.16 5.69
CA GLU A 87 -17.48 -4.60 5.47
C GLU A 87 -18.19 -4.35 6.80
N GLY A 88 -18.71 -3.12 6.97
CA GLY A 88 -19.45 -2.73 8.18
C GLY A 88 -18.59 -2.43 9.42
N ILE A 89 -17.26 -2.41 9.26
CA ILE A 89 -16.32 -2.08 10.34
C ILE A 89 -15.57 -0.81 9.95
N GLU A 90 -15.55 0.18 10.85
CA GLU A 90 -14.69 1.33 10.73
C GLU A 90 -13.27 0.97 11.20
N GLY A 91 -12.30 1.01 10.28
CA GLY A 91 -10.95 0.52 10.55
C GLY A 91 -10.78 -0.97 10.25
N VAL A 92 -10.04 -1.69 11.09
CA VAL A 92 -9.69 -3.11 10.90
C VAL A 92 -9.83 -3.88 12.21
N ASP A 93 -10.60 -4.97 12.19
CA ASP A 93 -10.70 -5.94 13.30
C ASP A 93 -9.74 -7.11 13.05
N TYR A 94 -8.59 -7.09 13.68
CA TYR A 94 -7.53 -8.10 13.54
C TYR A 94 -7.91 -9.49 14.08
N THR A 95 -9.04 -9.61 14.79
CA THR A 95 -9.53 -10.90 15.31
C THR A 95 -10.33 -11.69 14.26
N LYS A 96 -10.76 -11.03 13.16
CA LYS A 96 -11.59 -11.59 12.08
C LYS A 96 -10.86 -11.56 10.73
N LYS A 97 -9.67 -12.15 10.67
CA LYS A 97 -8.80 -12.09 9.48
C LYS A 97 -9.43 -12.72 8.24
N GLU A 98 -10.33 -13.66 8.38
CA GLU A 98 -11.09 -14.27 7.28
C GLU A 98 -12.06 -13.31 6.58
N GLU A 99 -12.45 -12.22 7.25
CA GLU A 99 -13.33 -11.18 6.71
C GLU A 99 -12.57 -10.06 6.00
N PHE A 100 -11.22 -10.07 6.02
CA PHE A 100 -10.43 -9.05 5.37
C PHE A 100 -10.68 -9.01 3.87
N ASN A 101 -11.00 -7.82 3.38
CA ASN A 101 -10.80 -7.47 1.98
C ASN A 101 -9.46 -6.74 1.88
N TRP A 102 -8.73 -6.99 0.80
CA TRP A 102 -7.42 -6.38 0.63
C TRP A 102 -7.10 -6.05 -0.83
N ILE A 103 -6.26 -5.05 -0.99
CA ILE A 103 -5.55 -4.78 -2.23
C ILE A 103 -4.06 -4.84 -1.90
N SER A 104 -3.38 -5.88 -2.35
CA SER A 104 -1.91 -5.93 -2.31
C SER A 104 -1.35 -5.15 -3.48
N LEU A 105 -0.34 -4.32 -3.23
CA LEU A 105 0.19 -3.44 -4.25
C LEU A 105 1.71 -3.22 -4.11
N ILE A 106 2.34 -2.85 -5.22
CA ILE A 106 3.72 -2.36 -5.27
C ILE A 106 3.73 -1.11 -6.12
N ARG A 107 4.27 0.00 -5.58
CA ARG A 107 4.43 1.24 -6.33
C ARG A 107 5.25 1.02 -7.58
N LEU A 108 4.81 1.62 -8.67
CA LEU A 108 5.56 1.69 -9.93
C LEU A 108 6.40 2.97 -9.97
N PRO A 109 7.60 2.94 -10.58
CA PRO A 109 8.30 4.16 -10.97
C PRO A 109 7.46 5.04 -11.88
N ASP A 110 7.63 6.36 -11.76
CA ASP A 110 6.82 7.34 -12.49
C ASP A 110 7.00 7.26 -14.02
N PHE A 111 8.09 6.67 -14.49
CA PHE A 111 8.32 6.43 -15.92
C PHE A 111 7.51 5.25 -16.48
N VAL A 112 6.88 4.42 -15.65
CA VAL A 112 6.13 3.25 -16.11
C VAL A 112 4.73 3.67 -16.54
N THR A 113 4.44 3.50 -17.83
CA THR A 113 3.12 3.74 -18.38
C THR A 113 2.24 2.49 -18.34
N LYS A 114 0.92 2.67 -18.60
CA LYS A 114 0.00 1.53 -18.75
C LYS A 114 0.45 0.58 -19.88
N ASN A 115 1.01 1.11 -20.97
CA ASN A 115 1.53 0.28 -22.06
C ASN A 115 2.75 -0.56 -21.65
N ASP A 116 3.60 -0.02 -20.78
CA ASP A 116 4.74 -0.77 -20.24
C ASP A 116 4.29 -1.86 -19.28
N PHE A 117 3.26 -1.58 -18.50
CA PHE A 117 2.60 -2.58 -17.66
C PHE A 117 1.99 -3.71 -18.51
N ASP A 118 1.21 -3.40 -19.56
CA ASP A 118 0.59 -4.41 -20.42
C ASP A 118 1.64 -5.29 -21.12
N TRP A 119 2.73 -4.69 -21.56
CA TRP A 119 3.88 -5.43 -22.06
C TRP A 119 4.47 -6.37 -20.99
N ALA A 120 4.64 -5.87 -19.76
CA ALA A 120 5.22 -6.66 -18.67
C ALA A 120 4.35 -7.85 -18.27
N VAL A 121 3.02 -7.70 -18.30
CA VAL A 121 2.05 -8.79 -18.11
C VAL A 121 2.29 -9.87 -19.15
N GLY A 122 2.27 -9.54 -20.45
CA GLY A 122 2.46 -10.51 -21.52
C GLY A 122 3.82 -11.22 -21.46
N GLU A 123 4.89 -10.51 -21.05
CA GLU A 123 6.22 -11.12 -20.89
C GLU A 123 6.29 -12.04 -19.65
N ALA A 124 5.65 -11.64 -18.54
CA ALA A 124 5.60 -12.48 -17.35
C ALA A 124 4.82 -13.77 -17.58
N GLU A 125 3.67 -13.70 -18.27
CA GLU A 125 2.87 -14.86 -18.66
C GLU A 125 3.66 -15.86 -19.51
N LYS A 126 4.35 -15.35 -20.54
CA LYS A 126 5.20 -16.20 -21.41
C LYS A 126 6.30 -16.92 -20.61
N LYS A 127 6.97 -16.20 -19.71
CA LYS A 127 8.11 -16.73 -18.94
C LYS A 127 7.70 -17.67 -17.82
N LYS A 128 6.63 -17.35 -17.10
CA LYS A 128 6.22 -18.08 -15.90
C LYS A 128 5.13 -19.10 -16.14
N LYS A 129 4.46 -19.07 -17.29
CA LYS A 129 3.31 -19.90 -17.63
C LYS A 129 2.20 -19.84 -16.56
N THR A 130 1.99 -18.64 -16.01
CA THR A 130 1.03 -18.33 -14.95
C THR A 130 0.09 -17.25 -15.47
N ASP A 131 -1.17 -17.34 -15.10
CA ASP A 131 -2.18 -16.32 -15.41
C ASP A 131 -1.96 -15.07 -14.53
N PHE A 132 -1.78 -13.92 -15.17
CA PHE A 132 -1.63 -12.61 -14.53
C PHE A 132 -2.86 -11.72 -14.72
N SER A 133 -3.99 -12.23 -15.18
CA SER A 133 -5.22 -11.48 -15.43
C SER A 133 -5.78 -10.75 -14.20
N LYS A 134 -5.44 -11.21 -12.99
CA LYS A 134 -5.81 -10.55 -11.73
C LYS A 134 -4.97 -9.32 -11.39
N VAL A 135 -3.87 -9.07 -12.11
CA VAL A 135 -3.00 -7.92 -11.83
C VAL A 135 -3.50 -6.71 -12.60
N GLU A 136 -3.71 -5.61 -11.90
CA GLU A 136 -4.17 -4.36 -12.49
C GLU A 136 -3.11 -3.24 -12.37
N PHE A 137 -3.17 -2.28 -13.30
CA PHE A 137 -2.50 -0.99 -13.18
C PHE A 137 -3.44 -0.04 -12.44
N LEU A 138 -3.06 0.39 -11.26
CA LEU A 138 -3.87 1.22 -10.38
C LEU A 138 -3.21 2.59 -10.21
N THR A 139 -3.91 3.67 -10.54
CA THR A 139 -3.55 5.02 -10.07
C THR A 139 -4.38 5.34 -8.85
N TYR A 140 -3.74 5.67 -7.74
CA TYR A 140 -4.41 5.97 -6.49
C TYR A 140 -3.94 7.30 -5.91
N ASP A 141 -4.91 8.17 -5.60
CA ASP A 141 -4.72 9.43 -4.90
C ASP A 141 -5.11 9.24 -3.43
N GLU A 142 -4.12 9.10 -2.56
CA GLU A 142 -4.34 8.88 -1.15
C GLU A 142 -4.63 10.20 -0.39
N GLY A 143 -4.07 11.31 -0.87
CA GLY A 143 -4.33 12.65 -0.37
C GLY A 143 -3.85 12.87 1.07
N LEU A 144 -4.66 13.57 1.86
CA LEU A 144 -4.33 13.93 3.24
C LEU A 144 -4.45 12.73 4.18
N CYS A 145 -3.37 12.42 4.90
CA CYS A 145 -3.26 11.25 5.77
C CYS A 145 -2.53 11.59 7.08
N VAL A 146 -2.79 10.80 8.10
CA VAL A 146 -1.91 10.62 9.25
C VAL A 146 -1.13 9.33 9.10
N GLN A 147 0.14 9.32 9.47
CA GLN A 147 0.97 8.11 9.41
C GLN A 147 1.91 7.99 10.60
N CYS A 148 2.30 6.73 10.89
CA CYS A 148 3.22 6.41 11.98
C CYS A 148 4.07 5.20 11.61
N MET A 149 5.32 5.14 12.10
CA MET A 149 6.15 3.94 12.02
C MET A 149 5.76 2.98 13.13
N HIS A 150 5.19 1.84 12.79
CA HIS A 150 5.04 0.70 13.67
C HIS A 150 6.32 -0.13 13.71
N ILE A 151 6.77 -0.54 14.90
CA ILE A 151 7.85 -1.50 15.09
C ILE A 151 7.35 -2.60 16.02
N GLY A 152 7.12 -3.77 15.46
CA GLY A 152 6.53 -4.91 16.16
C GLY A 152 5.91 -5.90 15.22
N SER A 153 5.24 -6.91 15.78
CA SER A 153 4.42 -7.84 15.01
C SER A 153 3.17 -7.16 14.46
N TYR A 154 2.60 -7.68 13.40
CA TYR A 154 1.33 -7.17 12.86
C TYR A 154 0.18 -7.24 13.89
N ASP A 155 0.19 -8.23 14.78
CA ASP A 155 -0.81 -8.34 15.85
C ASP A 155 -0.70 -7.22 16.91
N SER A 156 0.41 -6.47 16.97
CA SER A 156 0.58 -5.30 17.85
C SER A 156 0.31 -3.95 17.16
N GLU A 157 -0.06 -3.93 15.90
CA GLU A 157 -0.43 -2.71 15.16
C GLU A 157 -1.58 -1.91 15.78
N PRO A 158 -2.59 -2.54 16.44
CA PRO A 158 -3.64 -1.80 17.15
C PRO A 158 -3.11 -0.75 18.12
N GLU A 159 -1.98 -0.98 18.79
CA GLU A 159 -1.36 0.01 19.70
C GLU A 159 -0.90 1.28 18.95
N THR A 160 -0.39 1.10 17.72
CA THR A 160 0.03 2.23 16.88
C THR A 160 -1.18 2.96 16.28
N VAL A 161 -2.23 2.22 15.91
CA VAL A 161 -3.49 2.81 15.43
C VAL A 161 -4.13 3.66 16.53
N GLU A 162 -4.16 3.18 17.78
CA GLU A 162 -4.67 3.96 18.92
C GLU A 162 -3.88 5.25 19.11
N LEU A 163 -2.55 5.20 19.07
CA LEU A 163 -1.70 6.38 19.14
C LEU A 163 -2.02 7.41 18.03
N MET A 164 -2.36 6.94 16.82
CA MET A 164 -2.79 7.79 15.72
C MET A 164 -4.16 8.40 15.98
N HIS A 165 -5.10 7.65 16.58
CA HIS A 165 -6.42 8.14 16.98
C HIS A 165 -6.34 9.20 18.09
N GLU A 166 -5.52 8.98 19.12
CA GLU A 166 -5.26 9.97 20.18
C GLU A 166 -4.68 11.27 19.59
N PHE A 167 -3.74 11.16 18.64
CA PHE A 167 -3.18 12.32 17.95
C PHE A 167 -4.25 13.10 17.18
N MET A 168 -5.15 12.43 16.47
CA MET A 168 -6.25 13.06 15.72
C MET A 168 -7.25 13.72 16.65
N THR A 169 -7.63 13.06 17.76
CA THR A 169 -8.56 13.60 18.76
C THR A 169 -8.07 14.92 19.38
N ASN A 170 -6.74 15.06 19.53
CA ASN A 170 -6.09 16.28 20.00
C ASN A 170 -5.77 17.29 18.89
N SER A 171 -6.26 17.05 17.69
CA SER A 171 -6.04 17.87 16.50
C SER A 171 -7.37 18.20 15.82
N GLU A 172 -7.34 19.03 14.78
CA GLU A 172 -8.52 19.38 14.00
C GLU A 172 -8.81 18.38 12.86
N TYR A 173 -8.51 17.08 13.08
CA TYR A 173 -8.64 16.05 12.07
C TYR A 173 -9.51 14.89 12.52
N PHE A 174 -10.21 14.28 11.56
CA PHE A 174 -11.03 13.08 11.73
C PHE A 174 -10.58 12.00 10.78
N LEU A 175 -10.76 10.76 11.20
CA LEU A 175 -10.59 9.58 10.33
C LEU A 175 -11.53 9.67 9.12
N ASP A 176 -11.03 9.36 7.94
CA ASP A 176 -11.78 9.41 6.69
C ASP A 176 -11.64 8.10 5.89
N ILE A 177 -11.67 6.97 6.60
CA ILE A 177 -11.75 5.65 5.97
C ILE A 177 -13.13 5.49 5.34
N THR A 178 -13.17 5.10 4.06
CA THR A 178 -14.38 4.97 3.25
C THR A 178 -14.24 3.73 2.34
N ASP A 179 -15.20 3.53 1.45
CA ASP A 179 -15.13 2.54 0.36
C ASP A 179 -14.04 2.82 -0.69
N LYS A 180 -13.39 3.99 -0.61
CA LYS A 180 -12.34 4.45 -1.54
C LYS A 180 -11.05 4.86 -0.84
N ARG A 181 -11.04 5.00 0.46
CA ARG A 181 -9.90 5.41 1.28
C ARG A 181 -9.72 4.42 2.42
N PHE A 182 -8.60 3.74 2.47
CA PHE A 182 -8.40 2.52 3.23
C PHE A 182 -7.38 2.68 4.36
N HIS A 183 -7.41 1.76 5.31
CA HIS A 183 -6.26 1.48 6.15
C HIS A 183 -5.12 0.99 5.27
N HIS A 184 -3.96 1.63 5.34
CA HIS A 184 -2.81 1.37 4.48
C HIS A 184 -1.59 0.94 5.29
N GLU A 185 -1.02 -0.19 4.93
CA GLU A 185 0.21 -0.73 5.49
C GLU A 185 1.32 -0.79 4.43
N ILE A 186 2.53 -0.32 4.77
CA ILE A 186 3.71 -0.39 3.90
C ILE A 186 4.77 -1.23 4.60
N TYR A 187 5.10 -2.39 4.06
CA TYR A 187 5.95 -3.39 4.69
C TYR A 187 7.43 -3.15 4.38
N LEU A 188 8.16 -2.53 5.31
CA LEU A 188 9.57 -2.17 5.12
C LEU A 188 10.53 -3.32 5.43
N SER A 189 10.08 -4.32 6.16
CA SER A 189 10.84 -5.50 6.56
C SER A 189 10.33 -6.76 5.84
N ASP A 190 11.25 -7.67 5.52
CA ASP A 190 10.88 -9.02 5.06
C ASP A 190 10.57 -9.89 6.28
N ALA A 191 9.28 -10.19 6.51
CA ALA A 191 8.81 -10.99 7.64
C ALA A 191 9.40 -12.42 7.68
N ARG A 192 9.91 -12.93 6.56
CA ARG A 192 10.57 -14.25 6.50
C ARG A 192 11.98 -14.24 7.08
N LYS A 193 12.58 -13.04 7.27
CA LYS A 193 13.98 -12.85 7.68
C LYS A 193 14.14 -12.00 8.91
N THR A 194 13.09 -11.30 9.33
CA THR A 194 13.11 -10.34 10.42
C THR A 194 12.29 -10.90 11.56
N ALA A 195 12.83 -10.90 12.77
CA ALA A 195 12.09 -11.30 13.96
C ALA A 195 10.88 -10.39 14.19
N PRO A 196 9.72 -10.93 14.63
CA PRO A 196 8.45 -10.18 14.69
C PRO A 196 8.57 -8.83 15.43
N GLU A 197 9.28 -8.80 16.55
CA GLU A 197 9.47 -7.58 17.36
C GLU A 197 10.35 -6.50 16.70
N LYS A 198 10.95 -6.80 15.54
CA LYS A 198 11.80 -5.89 14.76
C LYS A 198 11.20 -5.54 13.39
N LEU A 199 10.04 -6.08 13.08
CA LEU A 199 9.34 -5.72 11.85
C LEU A 199 9.04 -4.21 11.84
N LYS A 200 9.08 -3.62 10.67
CA LYS A 200 8.78 -2.21 10.45
C LYS A 200 7.70 -2.10 9.40
N THR A 201 6.59 -1.49 9.79
CA THR A 201 5.45 -1.18 8.93
C THR A 201 5.15 0.31 9.05
N VAL A 202 4.93 1.00 7.94
CA VAL A 202 4.28 2.31 7.99
C VAL A 202 2.78 2.04 8.01
N ILE A 203 2.10 2.51 9.05
CA ILE A 203 0.64 2.54 9.10
C ILE A 203 0.20 3.93 8.69
N ARG A 204 -0.77 4.01 7.77
CA ARG A 204 -1.28 5.27 7.25
C ARG A 204 -2.80 5.22 7.15
N HIS A 205 -3.44 6.28 7.66
CA HIS A 205 -4.89 6.43 7.59
C HIS A 205 -5.25 7.74 6.89
N PRO A 206 -6.24 7.71 5.99
CA PRO A 206 -6.80 8.91 5.41
C PRO A 206 -7.53 9.72 6.47
N ILE A 207 -7.38 11.04 6.38
CA ILE A 207 -8.01 11.98 7.30
C ILE A 207 -8.63 13.15 6.55
N LYS A 208 -9.55 13.87 7.22
CA LYS A 208 -10.10 15.14 6.76
C LYS A 208 -10.10 16.17 7.88
N ARG A 209 -10.14 17.46 7.54
CA ARG A 209 -10.24 18.54 8.51
C ARG A 209 -11.66 18.69 9.02
N GLN A 210 -11.82 19.15 10.27
CA GLN A 210 -13.12 19.40 10.90
C GLN A 210 -13.98 20.36 10.08
N ALA A 211 -13.42 21.45 9.58
CA ALA A 211 -14.13 22.43 8.78
C ALA A 211 -14.77 21.84 7.51
N GLU A 212 -14.14 20.85 6.89
CA GLU A 212 -14.67 20.18 5.69
C GLU A 212 -15.85 19.26 6.04
N GLN A 213 -15.86 18.69 7.24
CA GLN A 213 -16.97 17.85 7.71
C GLN A 213 -18.22 18.66 8.04
N GLU A 214 -18.07 19.82 8.66
CA GLU A 214 -19.19 20.73 8.96
C GLU A 214 -19.83 21.27 7.67
N PHE A 215 -19.04 21.56 6.65
CA PHE A 215 -19.53 22.00 5.35
C PHE A 215 -20.36 20.93 4.65
N ALA A 216 -19.85 19.68 4.59
CA ALA A 216 -20.56 18.55 3.98
C ALA A 216 -21.87 18.22 4.71
N GLN A 217 -21.91 18.34 6.03
CA GLN A 217 -23.14 18.14 6.81
C GLN A 217 -24.16 19.27 6.64
N SER A 218 -23.73 20.48 6.30
CA SER A 218 -24.62 21.60 6.04
C SER A 218 -25.31 21.50 4.66
N GLU A 219 -24.60 20.99 3.65
CA GLU A 219 -25.15 20.74 2.32
C GLU A 219 -26.19 19.61 2.29
N LEU A 220 -26.04 18.59 3.15
CA LEU A 220 -26.99 17.48 3.25
C LEU A 220 -28.30 17.85 3.98
N LYS A 221 -28.36 19.02 4.63
CA LYS A 221 -29.53 19.51 5.38
C LYS A 221 -30.33 20.57 4.63
N MET A 222 -29.88 20.98 3.46
CA MET A 222 -30.60 21.89 2.54
C MET A 222 -31.30 21.08 1.43
#